data_8ec26032fb09e9607d148f70ae78970b
#
_entry.id   8ec26032fb09e9607d148f70ae78970b
#
_cell.length_a   1.000
_cell.length_b   1.000
_cell.length_c   1.000
_cell.angle_alpha   90.00
_cell.angle_beta   90.00
_cell.angle_gamma   90.00
#
_symmetry.space_group_name_H-M   'P 1'
#
loop_
_entity.id
_entity.type
_entity.pdbx_description
1 polymer ?
#
loop_
_entity_poly.entity_id
_entity_poly.type
_entity_poly.pdbx_seq_one_letter_code
_entity_poly.pdbx_strand_id
1 'polypeptide(L)'
;MEERKKKFLQNVADKLQSGSPECKRVLLGFDGFVDEVVHVVGKRYDAENYERVEYLADYGNMIARSAGVSLNIEMMPIRTKLGGNGTILADSLVHHGVQIDYVGACGKNNIHPVFLELAQKARIFSVSDPGFTDAIEFKDGKIISCKLETLKDVNWENLKESVGAEGLGNLIAECDMLGFENWTLLIHMSDIWEHILDEVLPVIPDLKRKTLFIDLADPSKRPEEDIRYAVELLERFEDYFEVILGLNKKEARIIAGILGADNAEDFVENIEAADYIKAHSRISKIIIHNAHGTCGVSKDERAVVDTPYCENPKQTTGAGDNFNAGFLLGQLLGMNLEESLAVGIANSGYYIREAVSADKGAITDFVAKWKDGRL
;
A
#
# COMPACT_ATOMS: atom_id res chain seq x y z
N MET A 1 -20.72 -0.64 26.05
CA MET A 1 -20.01 -0.55 24.73
C MET A 1 -18.80 0.39 24.82
N GLU A 2 -18.95 1.60 25.30
CA GLU A 2 -17.87 2.62 25.40
C GLU A 2 -16.70 2.19 26.30
N GLU A 3 -16.97 1.60 27.46
CA GLU A 3 -15.93 1.12 28.39
C GLU A 3 -15.08 -0.02 27.81
N ARG A 4 -15.71 -0.96 27.07
CA ARG A 4 -14.98 -2.01 26.34
C ARG A 4 -14.05 -1.42 25.29
N LYS A 5 -14.51 -0.43 24.51
CA LYS A 5 -13.72 0.27 23.50
C LYS A 5 -12.53 1.00 24.13
N LYS A 6 -12.76 1.70 25.25
CA LYS A 6 -11.68 2.40 25.97
C LYS A 6 -10.62 1.44 26.49
N LYS A 7 -11.03 0.31 27.07
CA LYS A 7 -10.09 -0.72 27.55
C LYS A 7 -9.31 -1.35 26.39
N PHE A 8 -9.98 -1.62 25.27
CA PHE A 8 -9.34 -2.15 24.05
C PHE A 8 -8.27 -1.18 23.52
N LEU A 9 -8.62 0.09 23.30
CA LEU A 9 -7.68 1.10 22.80
C LEU A 9 -6.53 1.37 23.78
N GLN A 10 -6.78 1.29 25.12
CA GLN A 10 -5.71 1.37 26.10
C GLN A 10 -4.72 0.22 25.94
N ASN A 11 -5.20 -1.01 25.75
CA ASN A 11 -4.34 -2.18 25.52
C ASN A 11 -3.50 -2.04 24.24
N VAL A 12 -4.09 -1.51 23.15
CA VAL A 12 -3.36 -1.22 21.91
C VAL A 12 -2.24 -0.19 22.17
N ALA A 13 -2.54 0.90 22.88
CA ALA A 13 -1.55 1.92 23.22
C ALA A 13 -0.40 1.35 24.07
N ASP A 14 -0.73 0.54 25.08
CA ASP A 14 0.26 -0.09 25.98
C ASP A 14 1.20 -1.03 25.19
N LYS A 15 0.66 -1.82 24.27
CA LYS A 15 1.44 -2.70 23.39
C LYS A 15 2.31 -1.92 22.39
N LEU A 16 1.82 -0.83 21.81
CA LEU A 16 2.63 0.05 20.98
C LEU A 16 3.79 0.64 21.77
N GLN A 17 3.52 1.13 22.98
CA GLN A 17 4.54 1.74 23.82
C GLN A 17 5.64 0.75 24.22
N SER A 18 5.29 -0.49 24.59
CA SER A 18 6.22 -1.53 25.03
C SER A 18 6.88 -2.30 23.89
N GLY A 19 6.36 -2.21 22.67
CA GLY A 19 6.86 -2.94 21.51
C GLY A 19 8.22 -2.44 21.02
N SER A 20 9.03 -3.35 20.47
CA SER A 20 10.39 -3.11 19.94
C SER A 20 10.45 -3.37 18.43
N PRO A 21 9.90 -2.49 17.60
CA PRO A 21 9.91 -2.65 16.14
C PRO A 21 11.32 -2.60 15.54
N GLU A 22 12.28 -1.96 16.20
CA GLU A 22 13.68 -1.86 15.79
C GLU A 22 14.42 -3.23 15.75
N CYS A 23 13.85 -4.23 16.40
CA CYS A 23 14.33 -5.62 16.35
C CYS A 23 13.71 -6.42 15.21
N LYS A 24 12.82 -5.80 14.41
CA LYS A 24 12.10 -6.44 13.31
C LYS A 24 12.65 -6.04 11.97
N ARG A 25 12.70 -6.99 11.03
CA ARG A 25 13.16 -6.81 9.66
C ARG A 25 12.07 -7.22 8.68
N VAL A 26 11.81 -6.39 7.68
CA VAL A 26 10.80 -6.64 6.64
C VAL A 26 11.44 -6.51 5.27
N LEU A 27 11.17 -7.48 4.39
CA LEU A 27 11.51 -7.42 2.97
C LEU A 27 10.29 -6.90 2.20
N LEU A 28 10.44 -5.80 1.47
CA LEU A 28 9.37 -5.22 0.66
C LEU A 28 9.78 -5.10 -0.81
N GLY A 29 8.82 -5.14 -1.69
CA GLY A 29 8.99 -4.93 -3.13
C GLY A 29 7.63 -4.85 -3.86
N PHE A 30 7.58 -4.47 -5.14
CA PHE A 30 8.74 -4.20 -6.02
C PHE A 30 8.61 -2.86 -6.75
N ASP A 31 7.56 -2.09 -6.50
CA ASP A 31 7.31 -0.84 -7.22
C ASP A 31 8.25 0.31 -6.79
N GLY A 32 8.00 1.49 -7.30
CA GLY A 32 8.63 2.74 -6.92
C GLY A 32 8.17 3.82 -7.88
N PHE A 33 7.69 4.93 -7.34
CA PHE A 33 7.18 6.04 -8.12
C PHE A 33 7.73 7.37 -7.64
N VAL A 34 7.88 8.28 -8.58
CA VAL A 34 8.04 9.71 -8.31
C VAL A 34 6.69 10.37 -8.52
N ASP A 35 6.05 10.79 -7.45
CA ASP A 35 4.79 11.52 -7.50
C ASP A 35 5.06 13.02 -7.58
N GLU A 36 4.66 13.65 -8.67
CA GLU A 36 4.69 15.09 -8.83
C GLU A 36 3.27 15.65 -8.67
N VAL A 37 3.09 16.46 -7.62
CA VAL A 37 1.81 17.19 -7.42
C VAL A 37 1.85 18.43 -8.29
N VAL A 38 0.85 18.57 -9.16
CA VAL A 38 0.79 19.65 -10.14
C VAL A 38 -0.54 20.39 -10.13
N HIS A 39 -0.49 21.69 -10.47
CA HIS A 39 -1.67 22.47 -10.80
C HIS A 39 -1.77 22.69 -12.31
N VAL A 40 -2.96 22.66 -12.86
CA VAL A 40 -3.22 23.08 -14.24
C VAL A 40 -3.29 24.61 -14.27
N VAL A 41 -2.46 25.23 -15.10
CA VAL A 41 -2.49 26.69 -15.32
C VAL A 41 -3.64 27.05 -16.25
N GLY A 42 -4.59 27.80 -15.74
CA GLY A 42 -5.70 28.37 -16.54
C GLY A 42 -5.28 29.67 -17.23
N LYS A 43 -4.57 30.53 -16.54
CA LYS A 43 -4.04 31.78 -17.07
C LYS A 43 -2.71 32.13 -16.40
N ARG A 44 -1.70 32.46 -17.21
CA ARG A 44 -0.41 32.94 -16.71
C ARG A 44 -0.34 34.46 -16.83
N TYR A 45 0.09 35.11 -15.76
CA TYR A 45 0.25 36.56 -15.71
C TYR A 45 1.73 36.99 -15.86
N ASP A 46 2.64 36.25 -15.22
CA ASP A 46 4.08 36.44 -15.31
C ASP A 46 4.84 35.16 -14.94
N ALA A 47 6.15 35.20 -14.72
CA ALA A 47 6.96 34.02 -14.43
C ALA A 47 6.54 33.28 -13.15
N GLU A 48 6.02 34.00 -12.16
CA GLU A 48 5.69 33.46 -10.84
C GLU A 48 4.17 33.38 -10.57
N ASN A 49 3.39 34.28 -11.21
CA ASN A 49 1.97 34.42 -10.93
C ASN A 49 1.10 33.78 -12.02
N TYR A 50 0.20 32.93 -11.58
CA TYR A 50 -0.77 32.26 -12.45
C TYR A 50 -2.10 32.02 -11.71
N GLU A 51 -3.15 31.88 -12.49
CA GLU A 51 -4.46 31.40 -12.04
C GLU A 51 -4.58 29.93 -12.42
N ARG A 52 -4.88 29.08 -11.43
CA ARG A 52 -5.06 27.65 -11.69
C ARG A 52 -6.48 27.34 -12.13
N VAL A 53 -6.65 26.26 -12.87
CA VAL A 53 -7.96 25.63 -13.06
C VAL A 53 -8.35 24.98 -11.73
N GLU A 54 -9.43 25.48 -11.11
CA GLU A 54 -9.77 25.08 -9.73
C GLU A 54 -10.63 23.82 -9.64
N TYR A 55 -11.42 23.52 -10.68
CA TYR A 55 -12.39 22.42 -10.65
C TYR A 55 -12.16 21.43 -11.78
N LEU A 56 -12.38 20.16 -11.48
CA LEU A 56 -12.21 19.02 -12.41
C LEU A 56 -13.12 19.17 -13.63
N ALA A 57 -14.35 19.66 -13.45
CA ALA A 57 -15.29 19.91 -14.53
C ALA A 57 -14.78 20.96 -15.52
N ASP A 58 -14.10 22.02 -15.04
CA ASP A 58 -13.54 23.06 -15.90
C ASP A 58 -12.39 22.49 -16.73
N TYR A 59 -11.53 21.68 -16.13
CA TYR A 59 -10.46 20.99 -16.83
C TYR A 59 -11.01 20.02 -17.88
N GLY A 60 -12.02 19.22 -17.52
CA GLY A 60 -12.73 18.33 -18.46
C GLY A 60 -13.33 19.09 -19.65
N ASN A 61 -13.94 20.26 -19.41
CA ASN A 61 -14.50 21.11 -20.45
C ASN A 61 -13.41 21.70 -21.37
N MET A 62 -12.22 22.08 -20.83
CA MET A 62 -11.09 22.52 -21.64
C MET A 62 -10.66 21.43 -22.63
N ILE A 63 -10.53 20.21 -22.14
CA ILE A 63 -10.15 19.06 -22.98
C ILE A 63 -11.22 18.78 -24.04
N ALA A 64 -12.49 18.70 -23.63
CA ALA A 64 -13.61 18.40 -24.54
C ALA A 64 -13.77 19.42 -25.66
N ARG A 65 -13.60 20.73 -25.36
CA ARG A 65 -13.65 21.81 -26.37
C ARG A 65 -12.50 21.78 -27.38
N SER A 66 -11.44 21.07 -27.06
CA SER A 66 -10.27 20.97 -27.93
C SER A 66 -10.33 19.76 -28.88
N ALA A 67 -11.45 19.04 -28.91
CA ALA A 67 -11.63 17.95 -29.85
C ALA A 67 -11.50 18.47 -31.31
N GLY A 68 -10.59 17.86 -32.07
CA GLY A 68 -10.28 18.25 -33.46
C GLY A 68 -9.25 19.39 -33.62
N VAL A 69 -8.75 19.97 -32.53
CA VAL A 69 -7.66 20.96 -32.51
C VAL A 69 -6.63 20.61 -31.44
N SER A 70 -5.47 21.27 -31.49
CA SER A 70 -4.43 21.09 -30.45
C SER A 70 -4.75 21.92 -29.21
N LEU A 71 -4.55 21.33 -28.02
CA LEU A 71 -4.59 22.02 -26.74
C LEU A 71 -3.20 21.95 -26.10
N ASN A 72 -2.64 23.09 -25.74
CA ASN A 72 -1.44 23.16 -24.90
C ASN A 72 -1.90 23.40 -23.44
N ILE A 73 -1.52 22.49 -22.57
CA ILE A 73 -1.81 22.58 -21.14
C ILE A 73 -0.49 22.77 -20.40
N GLU A 74 -0.37 23.89 -19.72
CA GLU A 74 0.75 24.12 -18.81
C GLU A 74 0.45 23.52 -17.46
N MET A 75 1.39 22.69 -16.95
CA MET A 75 1.34 22.13 -15.61
C MET A 75 2.42 22.76 -14.74
N MET A 76 2.02 23.28 -13.60
CA MET A 76 2.94 23.87 -12.61
C MET A 76 3.24 22.85 -11.51
N PRO A 77 4.48 22.34 -11.43
CA PRO A 77 4.90 21.48 -10.33
C PRO A 77 4.84 22.23 -8.99
N ILE A 78 4.20 21.63 -8.00
CA ILE A 78 4.04 22.18 -6.64
C ILE A 78 5.02 21.50 -5.68
N ARG A 79 5.08 20.16 -5.77
CA ARG A 79 6.03 19.34 -4.99
C ARG A 79 6.24 18.00 -5.65
N THR A 80 7.45 17.46 -5.46
CA THR A 80 7.79 16.08 -5.79
C THR A 80 7.92 15.30 -4.49
N LYS A 81 7.38 14.11 -4.44
CA LYS A 81 7.44 13.23 -3.27
C LYS A 81 7.62 11.77 -3.68
N LEU A 82 8.04 10.96 -2.72
CA LEU A 82 8.03 9.51 -2.82
C LEU A 82 6.60 9.02 -3.05
N GLY A 83 6.43 8.14 -4.03
CA GLY A 83 5.19 7.46 -4.42
C GLY A 83 5.42 5.99 -4.69
N GLY A 84 4.34 5.25 -4.89
CA GLY A 84 4.32 3.78 -4.99
C GLY A 84 3.84 3.12 -3.70
N ASN A 85 3.06 2.06 -3.82
CA ASN A 85 2.48 1.37 -2.67
C ASN A 85 3.59 0.82 -1.74
N GLY A 86 4.53 0.07 -2.31
CA GLY A 86 5.62 -0.53 -1.54
C GLY A 86 6.57 0.48 -0.93
N THR A 87 6.93 1.54 -1.66
CA THR A 87 7.82 2.58 -1.14
C THR A 87 7.16 3.44 -0.07
N ILE A 88 5.85 3.75 -0.16
CA ILE A 88 5.10 4.45 0.90
C ILE A 88 4.98 3.55 2.13
N LEU A 89 4.69 2.25 1.94
CA LEU A 89 4.67 1.26 3.02
C LEU A 89 6.04 1.19 3.72
N ALA A 90 7.13 1.13 2.96
CA ALA A 90 8.49 1.11 3.48
C ALA A 90 8.81 2.39 4.27
N ASP A 91 8.50 3.56 3.71
CA ASP A 91 8.69 4.86 4.39
C ASP A 91 7.94 4.92 5.72
N SER A 92 6.68 4.48 5.74
CA SER A 92 5.89 4.45 6.97
C SER A 92 6.50 3.51 8.01
N LEU A 93 6.94 2.30 7.63
CA LEU A 93 7.54 1.34 8.57
C LEU A 93 8.90 1.78 9.11
N VAL A 94 9.76 2.43 8.31
CA VAL A 94 11.03 2.96 8.82
C VAL A 94 10.84 4.09 9.82
N HIS A 95 9.77 4.89 9.71
CA HIS A 95 9.42 5.91 10.71
C HIS A 95 9.01 5.29 12.06
N HIS A 96 8.50 4.06 12.05
CA HIS A 96 8.26 3.26 13.27
C HIS A 96 9.51 2.56 13.81
N GLY A 97 10.64 2.65 13.10
CA GLY A 97 11.90 2.04 13.50
C GLY A 97 12.12 0.62 12.97
N VAL A 98 11.24 0.08 12.13
CA VAL A 98 11.40 -1.24 11.51
C VAL A 98 12.58 -1.22 10.53
N GLN A 99 13.41 -2.27 10.54
CA GLN A 99 14.47 -2.44 9.56
C GLN A 99 13.88 -2.91 8.23
N ILE A 100 14.16 -2.19 7.13
CA ILE A 100 13.60 -2.49 5.81
C ILE A 100 14.70 -2.88 4.84
N ASP A 101 14.47 -3.98 4.13
CA ASP A 101 15.14 -4.34 2.89
C ASP A 101 14.13 -4.11 1.76
N TYR A 102 14.46 -3.22 0.84
CA TYR A 102 13.59 -2.87 -0.27
C TYR A 102 14.20 -3.30 -1.60
N VAL A 103 13.49 -4.11 -2.37
CA VAL A 103 13.86 -4.50 -3.73
C VAL A 103 12.86 -3.89 -4.69
N GLY A 104 13.27 -2.95 -5.58
CA GLY A 104 12.28 -2.32 -6.45
C GLY A 104 12.80 -1.20 -7.34
N ALA A 105 11.86 -0.44 -7.91
CA ALA A 105 12.12 0.59 -8.89
C ALA A 105 12.54 1.93 -8.24
N CYS A 106 13.78 2.01 -7.76
CA CYS A 106 14.29 3.20 -7.06
C CYS A 106 15.38 3.96 -7.83
N GLY A 107 15.69 3.57 -9.08
CA GLY A 107 16.71 4.18 -9.95
C GLY A 107 17.77 3.18 -10.38
N LYS A 108 17.90 2.91 -11.68
CA LYS A 108 18.74 1.82 -12.22
C LYS A 108 20.24 2.01 -11.95
N ASN A 109 20.77 3.20 -12.20
CA ASN A 109 22.20 3.47 -12.04
C ASN A 109 22.53 4.16 -10.71
N ASN A 110 21.64 4.98 -10.24
CA ASN A 110 21.75 5.73 -8.98
C ASN A 110 20.36 5.83 -8.38
N ILE A 111 20.27 5.74 -7.07
CA ILE A 111 19.00 5.97 -6.36
C ILE A 111 18.45 7.35 -6.73
N HIS A 112 17.21 7.39 -7.22
CA HIS A 112 16.56 8.65 -7.58
C HIS A 112 16.44 9.56 -6.35
N PRO A 113 16.66 10.88 -6.49
CA PRO A 113 16.70 11.81 -5.34
C PRO A 113 15.51 11.71 -4.39
N VAL A 114 14.32 11.38 -4.89
CA VAL A 114 13.10 11.25 -4.07
C VAL A 114 13.18 10.11 -3.04
N PHE A 115 14.00 9.08 -3.28
CA PHE A 115 14.19 7.94 -2.38
C PHE A 115 15.41 8.05 -1.45
N LEU A 116 16.20 9.14 -1.53
CA LEU A 116 17.42 9.25 -0.74
C LEU A 116 17.15 9.27 0.78
N GLU A 117 16.04 9.82 1.22
CA GLU A 117 15.68 9.79 2.63
C GLU A 117 15.36 8.37 3.10
N LEU A 118 14.61 7.61 2.30
CA LEU A 118 14.35 6.19 2.56
C LEU A 118 15.65 5.38 2.55
N ALA A 119 16.55 5.64 1.58
CA ALA A 119 17.84 4.95 1.46
C ALA A 119 18.80 5.20 2.63
N GLN A 120 18.61 6.27 3.41
CA GLN A 120 19.35 6.48 4.66
C GLN A 120 18.88 5.59 5.81
N LYS A 121 17.65 5.08 5.73
CA LYS A 121 16.97 4.31 6.79
C LYS A 121 16.74 2.84 6.42
N ALA A 122 16.82 2.50 5.13
CA ALA A 122 16.56 1.17 4.56
C ALA A 122 17.71 0.71 3.67
N ARG A 123 17.89 -0.60 3.53
CA ARG A 123 18.75 -1.15 2.46
C ARG A 123 17.93 -1.24 1.18
N ILE A 124 18.36 -0.56 0.12
CA ILE A 124 17.66 -0.55 -1.17
C ILE A 124 18.46 -1.31 -2.22
N PHE A 125 17.81 -2.28 -2.86
CA PHE A 125 18.30 -3.03 -4.03
C PHE A 125 17.48 -2.57 -5.23
N SER A 126 18.02 -1.64 -6.01
CA SER A 126 17.26 -1.07 -7.10
C SER A 126 17.31 -1.93 -8.36
N VAL A 127 16.14 -2.21 -8.94
CA VAL A 127 15.95 -3.09 -10.10
C VAL A 127 15.80 -2.27 -11.38
N SER A 128 15.12 -1.12 -11.30
CA SER A 128 14.81 -0.26 -12.45
C SER A 128 14.69 1.21 -12.06
N ASP A 129 14.53 2.07 -13.03
CA ASP A 129 14.09 3.44 -12.81
C ASP A 129 12.62 3.45 -12.34
N PRO A 130 12.21 4.43 -11.50
CA PRO A 130 10.85 4.51 -10.99
C PRO A 130 9.83 4.85 -12.07
N GLY A 131 8.57 4.53 -11.82
CA GLY A 131 7.44 5.10 -12.52
C GLY A 131 7.26 6.57 -12.14
N PHE A 132 6.55 7.33 -12.97
CA PHE A 132 6.24 8.74 -12.73
C PHE A 132 4.73 8.94 -12.68
N THR A 133 4.28 9.76 -11.73
CA THR A 133 2.87 10.09 -11.56
C THR A 133 2.69 11.60 -11.50
N ASP A 134 1.85 12.14 -12.37
CA ASP A 134 1.34 13.51 -12.24
C ASP A 134 0.05 13.45 -11.42
N ALA A 135 0.07 13.93 -10.18
CA ALA A 135 -1.09 14.09 -9.32
C ALA A 135 -1.67 15.49 -9.53
N ILE A 136 -2.65 15.60 -10.44
CA ILE A 136 -3.25 16.87 -10.82
C ILE A 136 -4.34 17.20 -9.80
N GLU A 137 -4.15 18.24 -8.99
CA GLU A 137 -5.03 18.59 -7.87
C GLU A 137 -6.05 19.68 -8.25
N PHE A 138 -7.33 19.43 -7.90
CA PHE A 138 -8.43 20.36 -7.99
C PHE A 138 -9.11 20.51 -6.63
N LYS A 139 -9.99 21.50 -6.46
CA LYS A 139 -10.75 21.70 -5.21
C LYS A 139 -11.77 20.57 -4.94
N ASP A 140 -12.29 19.95 -6.00
CA ASP A 140 -13.35 18.94 -5.99
C ASP A 140 -12.83 17.53 -6.32
N GLY A 141 -11.52 17.33 -6.46
CA GLY A 141 -10.93 16.04 -6.73
C GLY A 141 -9.52 16.10 -7.27
N LYS A 142 -9.03 14.96 -7.78
CA LYS A 142 -7.72 14.86 -8.40
C LYS A 142 -7.72 13.84 -9.54
N ILE A 143 -6.80 14.01 -10.47
CA ILE A 143 -6.48 13.02 -11.51
C ILE A 143 -5.09 12.48 -11.21
N ILE A 144 -4.93 11.17 -11.26
CA ILE A 144 -3.65 10.48 -11.15
C ILE A 144 -3.28 9.97 -12.55
N SER A 145 -2.26 10.58 -13.15
CA SER A 145 -1.78 10.22 -14.48
C SER A 145 -0.42 9.52 -14.36
N CYS A 146 -0.40 8.21 -14.59
CA CYS A 146 0.79 7.39 -14.42
C CYS A 146 1.53 7.17 -15.74
N LYS A 147 2.86 7.29 -15.69
CA LYS A 147 3.80 6.96 -16.76
C LYS A 147 4.58 5.72 -16.32
N LEU A 148 4.23 4.55 -16.89
CA LEU A 148 4.63 3.23 -16.38
C LEU A 148 5.74 2.57 -17.21
N GLU A 149 6.24 3.22 -18.24
CA GLU A 149 7.17 2.61 -19.22
C GLU A 149 8.42 2.01 -18.56
N THR A 150 8.96 2.67 -17.55
CA THR A 150 10.14 2.20 -16.80
C THR A 150 9.85 0.97 -15.95
N LEU A 151 8.59 0.77 -15.51
CA LEU A 151 8.23 -0.33 -14.61
C LEU A 151 8.15 -1.70 -15.29
N LYS A 152 8.16 -1.75 -16.64
CA LYS A 152 8.33 -3.02 -17.35
C LYS A 152 9.72 -3.63 -17.14
N ASP A 153 10.69 -2.82 -16.69
CA ASP A 153 12.01 -3.28 -16.31
C ASP A 153 12.03 -3.91 -14.90
N VAL A 154 10.95 -3.82 -14.13
CA VAL A 154 10.74 -4.65 -12.94
C VAL A 154 10.29 -6.03 -13.41
N ASN A 155 11.27 -6.87 -13.71
CA ASN A 155 11.10 -8.24 -14.21
C ASN A 155 12.13 -9.18 -13.58
N TRP A 156 11.97 -10.47 -13.76
CA TRP A 156 12.81 -11.48 -13.13
C TRP A 156 14.29 -11.35 -13.49
N GLU A 157 14.62 -11.05 -14.77
CA GLU A 157 16.00 -10.94 -15.20
C GLU A 157 16.73 -9.76 -14.55
N ASN A 158 16.12 -8.57 -14.51
CA ASN A 158 16.69 -7.42 -13.83
C ASN A 158 16.74 -7.59 -12.31
N LEU A 159 15.79 -8.33 -11.73
CA LEU A 159 15.80 -8.66 -10.32
C LEU A 159 16.98 -9.58 -10.00
N LYS A 160 17.24 -10.60 -10.82
CA LYS A 160 18.45 -11.43 -10.71
C LYS A 160 19.75 -10.63 -10.88
N GLU A 161 19.78 -9.67 -11.80
CA GLU A 161 20.95 -8.81 -11.99
C GLU A 161 21.23 -7.94 -10.75
N SER A 162 20.17 -7.42 -10.12
CA SER A 162 20.26 -6.51 -8.96
C SER A 162 20.62 -7.23 -7.66
N VAL A 163 19.92 -8.31 -7.33
CA VAL A 163 20.05 -8.98 -6.02
C VAL A 163 20.47 -10.45 -6.12
N GLY A 164 20.26 -11.08 -7.27
CA GLY A 164 20.50 -12.51 -7.49
C GLY A 164 19.42 -13.41 -6.86
N ALA A 165 19.19 -14.59 -7.42
CA ALA A 165 18.21 -15.53 -6.85
C ALA A 165 18.63 -15.99 -5.43
N GLU A 166 19.91 -16.30 -5.23
CA GLU A 166 20.46 -16.64 -3.91
C GLU A 166 20.37 -15.45 -2.94
N GLY A 167 20.70 -14.23 -3.40
CA GLY A 167 20.60 -13.01 -2.59
C GLY A 167 19.17 -12.73 -2.15
N LEU A 168 18.19 -12.89 -3.05
CA LEU A 168 16.76 -12.78 -2.70
C LEU A 168 16.37 -13.85 -1.69
N GLY A 169 16.81 -15.10 -1.87
CA GLY A 169 16.59 -16.19 -0.93
C GLY A 169 17.14 -15.87 0.47
N ASN A 170 18.32 -15.26 0.56
CA ASN A 170 18.91 -14.83 1.83
C ASN A 170 18.09 -13.72 2.49
N LEU A 171 17.63 -12.71 1.72
CA LEU A 171 16.75 -11.66 2.25
C LEU A 171 15.42 -12.24 2.78
N ILE A 172 14.83 -13.19 2.05
CA ILE A 172 13.63 -13.91 2.48
C ILE A 172 13.90 -14.72 3.76
N ALA A 173 15.03 -15.39 3.87
CA ALA A 173 15.37 -16.17 5.05
C ALA A 173 15.57 -15.28 6.30
N GLU A 174 16.22 -14.13 6.15
CA GLU A 174 16.58 -13.22 7.24
C GLU A 174 15.43 -12.35 7.76
N CYS A 175 14.42 -12.06 6.95
CA CYS A 175 13.33 -11.18 7.38
C CYS A 175 12.34 -11.86 8.33
N ASP A 176 11.61 -11.06 9.11
CA ASP A 176 10.48 -11.51 9.95
C ASP A 176 9.17 -11.58 9.15
N MET A 177 9.06 -10.74 8.10
CA MET A 177 7.86 -10.58 7.28
C MET A 177 8.24 -10.12 5.88
N LEU A 178 7.41 -10.46 4.88
CA LEU A 178 7.53 -10.01 3.50
C LEU A 178 6.30 -9.19 3.11
N GLY A 179 6.46 -8.27 2.13
CA GLY A 179 5.35 -7.58 1.47
C GLY A 179 5.64 -7.39 -0.02
N PHE A 180 4.72 -7.79 -0.87
CA PHE A 180 4.79 -7.59 -2.31
C PHE A 180 3.60 -6.73 -2.74
N GLU A 181 3.91 -5.52 -3.20
CA GLU A 181 2.95 -4.47 -3.43
C GLU A 181 2.76 -4.19 -4.91
N ASN A 182 1.54 -3.68 -5.25
CA ASN A 182 1.25 -3.10 -6.55
C ASN A 182 1.35 -4.07 -7.74
N TRP A 183 0.78 -5.29 -7.59
CA TRP A 183 0.73 -6.27 -8.67
C TRP A 183 0.13 -5.70 -9.96
N THR A 184 -0.88 -4.85 -9.85
CA THR A 184 -1.63 -4.33 -10.99
C THR A 184 -0.76 -3.51 -11.94
N LEU A 185 0.11 -2.64 -11.44
CA LEU A 185 0.93 -1.76 -12.29
C LEU A 185 2.27 -2.37 -12.69
N LEU A 186 2.67 -3.47 -12.05
CA LEU A 186 3.88 -4.24 -12.39
C LEU A 186 3.49 -5.41 -13.30
N ILE A 187 3.62 -5.19 -14.61
CA ILE A 187 3.12 -6.13 -15.62
C ILE A 187 3.74 -7.55 -15.51
N HIS A 188 4.95 -7.66 -14.98
CA HIS A 188 5.67 -8.92 -14.81
C HIS A 188 5.59 -9.50 -13.39
N MET A 189 4.72 -8.95 -12.52
CA MET A 189 4.67 -9.39 -11.12
C MET A 189 4.29 -10.85 -10.95
N SER A 190 3.32 -11.36 -11.73
CA SER A 190 2.97 -12.79 -11.69
C SER A 190 4.13 -13.69 -12.09
N ASP A 191 4.90 -13.31 -13.11
CA ASP A 191 6.12 -14.00 -13.53
C ASP A 191 7.20 -13.98 -12.44
N ILE A 192 7.42 -12.85 -11.78
CA ILE A 192 8.33 -12.75 -10.63
C ILE A 192 7.89 -13.68 -9.51
N TRP A 193 6.59 -13.71 -9.16
CA TRP A 193 6.06 -14.59 -8.11
C TRP A 193 6.24 -16.06 -8.45
N GLU A 194 6.03 -16.44 -9.70
CA GLU A 194 6.23 -17.80 -10.20
C GLU A 194 7.69 -18.23 -10.03
N HIS A 195 8.64 -17.40 -10.45
CA HIS A 195 10.06 -17.66 -10.25
C HIS A 195 10.47 -17.72 -8.77
N ILE A 196 9.90 -16.88 -7.92
CA ILE A 196 10.12 -16.96 -6.47
C ILE A 196 9.65 -18.31 -5.94
N LEU A 197 8.44 -18.74 -6.32
CA LEU A 197 7.86 -20.02 -5.91
C LEU A 197 8.64 -21.23 -6.40
N ASP A 198 9.12 -21.21 -7.66
CA ASP A 198 9.69 -22.36 -8.32
C ASP A 198 11.22 -22.46 -8.20
N GLU A 199 11.93 -21.31 -8.12
CA GLU A 199 13.38 -21.29 -8.14
C GLU A 199 14.01 -20.84 -6.79
N VAL A 200 13.33 -19.95 -6.03
CA VAL A 200 13.94 -19.38 -4.82
C VAL A 200 13.51 -20.11 -3.56
N LEU A 201 12.19 -20.23 -3.31
CA LEU A 201 11.69 -20.79 -2.06
C LEU A 201 12.08 -22.26 -1.83
N PRO A 202 12.07 -23.15 -2.85
CA PRO A 202 12.41 -24.56 -2.65
C PRO A 202 13.86 -24.82 -2.21
N VAL A 203 14.77 -23.88 -2.46
CA VAL A 203 16.18 -24.03 -2.15
C VAL A 203 16.63 -23.35 -0.86
N ILE A 204 15.72 -22.61 -0.18
CA ILE A 204 16.00 -21.99 1.11
C ILE A 204 15.98 -23.06 2.21
N PRO A 205 17.13 -23.39 2.85
CA PRO A 205 17.15 -24.40 3.89
C PRO A 205 16.38 -23.92 5.13
N ASP A 206 15.59 -24.82 5.71
CA ASP A 206 14.85 -24.60 6.97
C ASP A 206 14.02 -23.29 6.99
N LEU A 207 13.41 -22.92 5.84
CA LEU A 207 12.58 -21.74 5.72
C LEU A 207 11.44 -21.80 6.76
N LYS A 208 11.49 -20.89 7.71
CA LYS A 208 10.43 -20.76 8.72
C LYS A 208 9.20 -20.12 8.09
N ARG A 209 8.01 -20.66 8.40
CA ARG A 209 6.76 -20.05 8.04
C ARG A 209 6.65 -18.66 8.69
N LYS A 210 6.46 -17.65 7.89
CA LYS A 210 6.32 -16.24 8.27
C LYS A 210 5.20 -15.58 7.47
N THR A 211 4.91 -14.33 7.72
CA THR A 211 3.85 -13.61 7.02
C THR A 211 4.35 -13.08 5.68
N LEU A 212 3.53 -13.25 4.63
CA LEU A 212 3.62 -12.56 3.35
C LEU A 212 2.41 -11.66 3.18
N PHE A 213 2.62 -10.35 3.15
CA PHE A 213 1.58 -9.37 2.87
C PHE A 213 1.52 -9.06 1.38
N ILE A 214 0.31 -8.96 0.84
CA ILE A 214 0.04 -8.65 -0.57
C ILE A 214 -0.97 -7.53 -0.66
N ASP A 215 -0.64 -6.51 -1.46
CA ASP A 215 -1.58 -5.51 -1.97
C ASP A 215 -1.55 -5.53 -3.50
N LEU A 216 -2.68 -5.84 -4.11
CA LEU A 216 -2.78 -5.93 -5.57
C LEU A 216 -2.87 -4.56 -6.24
N ALA A 217 -3.12 -3.48 -5.50
CA ALA A 217 -3.61 -2.20 -5.98
C ALA A 217 -4.95 -2.38 -6.72
N ASP A 218 -5.34 -1.51 -7.66
CA ASP A 218 -6.65 -1.61 -8.33
C ASP A 218 -6.67 -2.71 -9.42
N PRO A 219 -7.07 -3.95 -9.14
CA PRO A 219 -7.01 -5.06 -10.08
C PRO A 219 -7.98 -4.89 -11.27
N SER A 220 -8.94 -3.96 -11.21
CA SER A 220 -9.87 -3.71 -12.34
C SER A 220 -9.19 -3.27 -13.64
N LYS A 221 -7.89 -2.96 -13.58
CA LYS A 221 -7.08 -2.57 -14.76
C LYS A 221 -6.45 -3.76 -15.48
N ARG A 222 -6.59 -4.97 -14.94
CA ARG A 222 -6.03 -6.21 -15.51
C ARG A 222 -7.15 -7.10 -16.04
N PRO A 223 -6.89 -7.95 -17.04
CA PRO A 223 -7.83 -8.97 -17.47
C PRO A 223 -8.24 -9.90 -16.31
N GLU A 224 -9.46 -10.41 -16.34
CA GLU A 224 -9.99 -11.32 -15.31
C GLU A 224 -9.14 -12.58 -15.13
N GLU A 225 -8.64 -13.13 -16.25
CA GLU A 225 -7.74 -14.27 -16.25
C GLU A 225 -6.42 -14.02 -15.51
N ASP A 226 -5.86 -12.82 -15.64
CA ASP A 226 -4.65 -12.42 -14.91
C ASP A 226 -4.92 -12.34 -13.40
N ILE A 227 -6.08 -11.78 -13.02
CA ILE A 227 -6.47 -11.66 -11.60
C ILE A 227 -6.66 -13.05 -11.00
N ARG A 228 -7.31 -13.96 -11.72
CA ARG A 228 -7.50 -15.35 -11.32
C ARG A 228 -6.16 -16.04 -11.10
N TYR A 229 -5.25 -15.87 -12.06
CA TYR A 229 -3.90 -16.42 -11.96
C TYR A 229 -3.12 -15.84 -10.78
N ALA A 230 -3.24 -14.54 -10.52
CA ALA A 230 -2.63 -13.94 -9.32
C ALA A 230 -3.14 -14.58 -8.03
N VAL A 231 -4.47 -14.81 -7.91
CA VAL A 231 -5.05 -15.49 -6.74
C VAL A 231 -4.52 -16.92 -6.61
N GLU A 232 -4.39 -17.67 -7.70
CA GLU A 232 -3.79 -19.02 -7.70
C GLU A 232 -2.34 -18.99 -7.19
N LEU A 233 -1.55 -17.99 -7.58
CA LEU A 233 -0.18 -17.83 -7.07
C LEU A 233 -0.17 -17.48 -5.56
N LEU A 234 -1.10 -16.65 -5.08
CA LEU A 234 -1.24 -16.40 -3.64
C LEU A 234 -1.55 -17.68 -2.86
N GLU A 235 -2.40 -18.56 -3.41
CA GLU A 235 -2.70 -19.86 -2.81
C GLU A 235 -1.49 -20.82 -2.81
N ARG A 236 -0.58 -20.72 -3.79
CA ARG A 236 0.70 -21.46 -3.80
C ARG A 236 1.66 -20.93 -2.75
N PHE A 237 1.69 -19.61 -2.51
CA PHE A 237 2.50 -19.02 -1.44
C PHE A 237 2.08 -19.52 -0.05
N GLU A 238 0.83 -19.96 0.16
CA GLU A 238 0.39 -20.56 1.43
C GLU A 238 1.14 -21.84 1.82
N ASP A 239 1.80 -22.49 0.88
CA ASP A 239 2.63 -23.65 1.20
C ASP A 239 3.91 -23.24 1.97
N TYR A 240 4.31 -21.97 1.88
CA TYR A 240 5.52 -21.41 2.51
C TYR A 240 5.22 -20.37 3.58
N PHE A 241 4.17 -19.56 3.40
CA PHE A 241 3.88 -18.39 4.21
C PHE A 241 2.45 -18.39 4.77
N GLU A 242 2.19 -17.55 5.75
CA GLU A 242 0.86 -17.09 6.09
C GLU A 242 0.55 -15.88 5.23
N VAL A 243 -0.24 -16.03 4.19
CA VAL A 243 -0.57 -14.95 3.26
C VAL A 243 -1.65 -14.05 3.84
N ILE A 244 -1.40 -12.74 3.84
CA ILE A 244 -2.37 -11.70 4.17
C ILE A 244 -2.67 -10.91 2.90
N LEU A 245 -3.91 -10.89 2.47
CA LEU A 245 -4.37 -10.08 1.34
C LEU A 245 -5.06 -8.82 1.87
N GLY A 246 -4.42 -7.66 1.60
CA GLY A 246 -4.94 -6.33 1.89
C GLY A 246 -5.76 -5.81 0.72
N LEU A 247 -6.97 -5.30 1.00
CA LEU A 247 -7.92 -4.86 -0.02
C LEU A 247 -8.67 -3.61 0.45
N ASN A 248 -9.07 -2.76 -0.50
CA ASN A 248 -10.16 -1.82 -0.27
C ASN A 248 -11.52 -2.45 -0.63
N LYS A 249 -12.61 -1.74 -0.37
CA LYS A 249 -13.97 -2.25 -0.64
C LYS A 249 -14.21 -2.65 -2.11
N LYS A 250 -13.69 -1.85 -3.07
CA LYS A 250 -13.84 -2.13 -4.52
C LYS A 250 -13.06 -3.38 -4.91
N GLU A 251 -11.83 -3.47 -4.47
CA GLU A 251 -10.93 -4.60 -4.73
C GLU A 251 -11.49 -5.90 -4.16
N ALA A 252 -12.02 -5.86 -2.93
CA ALA A 252 -12.64 -7.01 -2.30
C ALA A 252 -13.82 -7.57 -3.10
N ARG A 253 -14.65 -6.70 -3.68
CA ARG A 253 -15.76 -7.12 -4.56
C ARG A 253 -15.25 -7.77 -5.85
N ILE A 254 -14.20 -7.21 -6.45
CA ILE A 254 -13.58 -7.80 -7.65
C ILE A 254 -13.05 -9.20 -7.34
N ILE A 255 -12.28 -9.37 -6.26
CA ILE A 255 -11.73 -10.67 -5.87
C ILE A 255 -12.85 -11.66 -5.51
N ALA A 256 -13.90 -11.24 -4.81
CA ALA A 256 -15.05 -12.10 -4.53
C ALA A 256 -15.74 -12.56 -5.82
N GLY A 257 -15.90 -11.68 -6.81
CA GLY A 257 -16.43 -12.01 -8.13
C GLY A 257 -15.56 -13.05 -8.88
N ILE A 258 -14.24 -12.86 -8.85
CA ILE A 258 -13.27 -13.82 -9.41
C ILE A 258 -13.40 -15.21 -8.78
N LEU A 259 -13.69 -15.25 -7.47
CA LEU A 259 -13.90 -16.49 -6.71
C LEU A 259 -15.33 -17.07 -6.86
N GLY A 260 -16.18 -16.47 -7.69
CA GLY A 260 -17.49 -16.99 -8.06
C GLY A 260 -18.67 -16.41 -7.26
N ALA A 261 -18.54 -15.23 -6.66
CA ALA A 261 -19.68 -14.54 -6.08
C ALA A 261 -20.54 -13.94 -7.19
N ASP A 262 -21.74 -14.49 -7.41
CA ASP A 262 -22.68 -14.04 -8.47
C ASP A 262 -23.13 -12.58 -8.27
N ASN A 263 -23.18 -12.11 -7.02
CA ASN A 263 -23.64 -10.78 -6.64
C ASN A 263 -22.64 -10.07 -5.71
N ALA A 264 -21.36 -10.00 -6.10
CA ALA A 264 -20.32 -9.35 -5.29
C ALA A 264 -20.63 -7.87 -4.98
N GLU A 265 -21.40 -7.20 -5.84
CA GLU A 265 -21.86 -5.81 -5.60
C GLU A 265 -22.89 -5.71 -4.45
N ASP A 266 -23.60 -6.79 -4.12
CA ASP A 266 -24.58 -6.82 -3.04
C ASP A 266 -23.94 -6.88 -1.64
N PHE A 267 -22.62 -7.11 -1.53
CA PHE A 267 -21.94 -7.01 -0.24
C PHE A 267 -22.01 -5.58 0.28
N VAL A 268 -22.88 -5.34 1.25
CA VAL A 268 -23.09 -4.03 1.88
C VAL A 268 -21.92 -3.74 2.82
N GLU A 269 -21.61 -4.70 3.68
CA GLU A 269 -20.54 -4.59 4.66
C GLU A 269 -19.24 -5.26 4.16
N ASN A 270 -18.10 -4.64 4.43
CA ASN A 270 -16.79 -5.18 4.03
C ASN A 270 -16.55 -6.59 4.57
N ILE A 271 -17.04 -6.88 5.76
CA ILE A 271 -16.85 -8.18 6.42
C ILE A 271 -17.52 -9.33 5.67
N GLU A 272 -18.60 -9.07 4.92
CA GLU A 272 -19.28 -10.09 4.11
C GLU A 272 -18.39 -10.52 2.94
N ALA A 273 -17.73 -9.55 2.28
CA ALA A 273 -16.76 -9.84 1.22
C ALA A 273 -15.52 -10.57 1.78
N ALA A 274 -15.03 -10.15 2.96
CA ALA A 274 -13.90 -10.83 3.60
C ALA A 274 -14.21 -12.27 3.97
N ASP A 275 -15.41 -12.54 4.55
CA ASP A 275 -15.90 -13.88 4.88
C ASP A 275 -16.00 -14.75 3.61
N TYR A 276 -16.56 -14.18 2.52
CA TYR A 276 -16.69 -14.89 1.26
C TYR A 276 -15.33 -15.27 0.67
N ILE A 277 -14.40 -14.32 0.54
CA ILE A 277 -13.07 -14.56 0.01
C ILE A 277 -12.34 -15.61 0.85
N LYS A 278 -12.41 -15.49 2.19
CA LYS A 278 -11.79 -16.46 3.11
C LYS A 278 -12.36 -17.87 2.97
N ALA A 279 -13.66 -17.99 2.72
CA ALA A 279 -14.34 -19.29 2.55
C ALA A 279 -14.02 -19.95 1.19
N HIS A 280 -13.67 -19.17 0.16
CA HIS A 280 -13.47 -19.63 -1.21
C HIS A 280 -12.01 -19.56 -1.68
N SER A 281 -11.06 -19.30 -0.78
CA SER A 281 -9.62 -19.32 -1.05
C SER A 281 -8.83 -19.96 0.09
N ARG A 282 -7.59 -20.37 -0.22
CA ARG A 282 -6.64 -20.86 0.79
C ARG A 282 -5.98 -19.73 1.56
N ILE A 283 -6.15 -18.46 1.15
CA ILE A 283 -5.48 -17.30 1.74
C ILE A 283 -5.76 -17.23 3.25
N SER A 284 -4.70 -17.11 4.05
CA SER A 284 -4.77 -17.20 5.52
C SER A 284 -5.55 -16.08 6.15
N LYS A 285 -5.32 -14.82 5.72
CA LYS A 285 -6.03 -13.64 6.26
C LYS A 285 -6.47 -12.73 5.13
N ILE A 286 -7.69 -12.22 5.25
CA ILE A 286 -8.22 -11.16 4.39
C ILE A 286 -8.44 -9.94 5.27
N ILE A 287 -7.89 -8.78 4.88
CA ILE A 287 -8.17 -7.50 5.53
C ILE A 287 -8.75 -6.52 4.53
N ILE A 288 -9.78 -5.81 4.95
CA ILE A 288 -10.44 -4.80 4.09
C ILE A 288 -10.53 -3.48 4.86
N HIS A 289 -10.06 -2.41 4.24
CA HIS A 289 -10.10 -1.08 4.82
C HIS A 289 -10.88 -0.09 3.94
N ASN A 290 -11.51 0.88 4.59
CA ASN A 290 -12.07 2.07 3.96
C ASN A 290 -12.13 3.25 4.95
N ALA A 291 -12.65 4.40 4.51
CA ALA A 291 -12.73 5.61 5.33
C ALA A 291 -13.63 5.48 6.57
N HIS A 292 -14.56 4.54 6.61
CA HIS A 292 -15.57 4.40 7.67
C HIS A 292 -15.29 3.24 8.62
N GLY A 293 -14.54 2.22 8.20
CA GLY A 293 -14.24 1.07 9.03
C GLY A 293 -13.31 0.08 8.36
N THR A 294 -12.77 -0.81 9.15
CA THR A 294 -11.91 -1.88 8.68
C THR A 294 -12.41 -3.21 9.21
N CYS A 295 -12.12 -4.27 8.50
CA CYS A 295 -12.39 -5.60 8.99
C CYS A 295 -11.27 -6.57 8.59
N GLY A 296 -11.24 -7.70 9.26
CA GLY A 296 -10.35 -8.79 8.92
C GLY A 296 -10.95 -10.13 9.30
N VAL A 297 -10.60 -11.14 8.52
CA VAL A 297 -11.02 -12.53 8.71
C VAL A 297 -9.83 -13.44 8.52
N SER A 298 -9.65 -14.34 9.46
CA SER A 298 -8.73 -15.49 9.35
C SER A 298 -9.49 -16.77 9.70
N LYS A 299 -8.78 -17.90 9.80
CA LYS A 299 -9.38 -19.15 10.28
C LYS A 299 -9.94 -19.03 11.70
N ASP A 300 -9.21 -18.31 12.58
CA ASP A 300 -9.47 -18.32 14.02
C ASP A 300 -9.97 -16.98 14.54
N GLU A 301 -9.88 -15.92 13.74
CA GLU A 301 -10.24 -14.55 14.15
C GLU A 301 -11.13 -13.87 13.11
N ARG A 302 -12.09 -13.11 13.60
CA ARG A 302 -12.97 -12.24 12.81
C ARG A 302 -13.18 -10.94 13.56
N ALA A 303 -12.80 -9.83 12.98
CA ALA A 303 -12.81 -8.53 13.64
C ALA A 303 -13.37 -7.43 12.73
N VAL A 304 -14.05 -6.46 13.33
CA VAL A 304 -14.49 -5.22 12.69
C VAL A 304 -14.14 -4.08 13.64
N VAL A 305 -13.48 -3.05 13.11
CA VAL A 305 -13.07 -1.88 13.89
C VAL A 305 -13.52 -0.61 13.17
N ASP A 306 -14.31 0.22 13.86
CA ASP A 306 -14.78 1.51 13.33
C ASP A 306 -13.65 2.52 13.27
N THR A 307 -13.56 3.25 12.17
CA THR A 307 -12.58 4.32 11.97
C THR A 307 -13.08 5.65 12.55
N PRO A 308 -12.27 6.40 13.30
CA PRO A 308 -12.59 7.79 13.67
C PRO A 308 -12.54 8.66 12.40
N TYR A 309 -13.72 8.95 11.85
CA TYR A 309 -13.86 9.65 10.58
C TYR A 309 -13.15 11.02 10.58
N CYS A 310 -12.50 11.35 9.46
CA CYS A 310 -11.88 12.64 9.23
C CYS A 310 -12.63 13.39 8.14
N GLU A 311 -13.33 14.46 8.51
CA GLU A 311 -14.17 15.22 7.57
C GLU A 311 -13.34 16.01 6.55
N ASN A 312 -12.20 16.54 6.98
CA ASN A 312 -11.33 17.38 6.15
C ASN A 312 -9.89 16.82 6.12
N PRO A 313 -9.61 15.76 5.36
CA PRO A 313 -8.26 15.21 5.28
C PRO A 313 -7.33 16.16 4.50
N LYS A 314 -6.12 16.36 5.02
CA LYS A 314 -5.06 17.11 4.32
C LYS A 314 -4.51 16.31 3.14
N GLN A 315 -4.50 14.97 3.25
CA GLN A 315 -3.98 14.08 2.21
C GLN A 315 -4.68 12.72 2.27
N THR A 316 -5.09 12.19 1.12
CA THR A 316 -5.73 10.86 1.02
C THR A 316 -4.91 9.85 0.22
N THR A 317 -4.04 10.33 -0.71
CA THR A 317 -3.17 9.43 -1.48
C THR A 317 -2.08 8.88 -0.57
N GLY A 318 -1.95 7.55 -0.52
CA GLY A 318 -1.06 6.84 0.41
C GLY A 318 -1.71 6.49 1.75
N ALA A 319 -3.01 6.80 1.95
CA ALA A 319 -3.71 6.44 3.18
C ALA A 319 -3.86 4.92 3.36
N GLY A 320 -4.09 4.19 2.26
CA GLY A 320 -4.13 2.72 2.24
C GLY A 320 -2.78 2.12 2.63
N ASP A 321 -1.69 2.59 2.00
CA ASP A 321 -0.33 2.10 2.28
C ASP A 321 0.08 2.38 3.74
N ASN A 322 -0.31 3.55 4.28
CA ASN A 322 -0.12 3.84 5.70
C ASN A 322 -1.01 2.97 6.61
N PHE A 323 -2.24 2.61 6.19
CA PHE A 323 -3.04 1.64 6.91
C PHE A 323 -2.33 0.27 6.93
N ASN A 324 -1.86 -0.19 5.79
CA ASN A 324 -1.12 -1.44 5.64
C ASN A 324 0.13 -1.44 6.54
N ALA A 325 0.91 -0.36 6.55
CA ALA A 325 2.08 -0.22 7.41
C ALA A 325 1.74 -0.34 8.90
N GLY A 326 0.71 0.36 9.36
CA GLY A 326 0.25 0.27 10.75
C GLY A 326 -0.27 -1.12 11.11
N PHE A 327 -1.02 -1.76 10.22
CA PHE A 327 -1.50 -3.13 10.40
C PHE A 327 -0.33 -4.11 10.54
N LEU A 328 0.65 -4.04 9.62
CA LEU A 328 1.84 -4.89 9.66
C LEU A 328 2.70 -4.63 10.89
N LEU A 329 2.81 -3.38 11.34
CA LEU A 329 3.47 -3.06 12.61
C LEU A 329 2.80 -3.80 13.78
N GLY A 330 1.44 -3.81 13.84
CA GLY A 330 0.70 -4.56 14.84
C GLY A 330 1.02 -6.06 14.81
N GLN A 331 1.03 -6.67 13.60
CA GLN A 331 1.37 -8.08 13.42
C GLN A 331 2.83 -8.37 13.84
N LEU A 332 3.79 -7.52 13.48
CA LEU A 332 5.21 -7.64 13.88
C LEU A 332 5.40 -7.55 15.39
N LEU A 333 4.56 -6.80 16.09
CA LEU A 333 4.55 -6.68 17.55
C LEU A 333 3.73 -7.78 18.25
N GLY A 334 3.22 -8.77 17.51
CA GLY A 334 2.46 -9.91 18.06
C GLY A 334 1.06 -9.55 18.55
N MET A 335 0.47 -8.50 18.01
CA MET A 335 -0.92 -8.12 18.28
C MET A 335 -1.89 -9.05 17.54
N ASN A 336 -3.09 -9.27 18.10
CA ASN A 336 -4.14 -10.00 17.42
C ASN A 336 -4.73 -9.20 16.25
N LEU A 337 -5.65 -9.81 15.50
CA LEU A 337 -6.23 -9.21 14.29
C LEU A 337 -6.93 -7.86 14.60
N GLU A 338 -7.78 -7.82 15.64
CA GLU A 338 -8.54 -6.60 16.02
C GLU A 338 -7.59 -5.46 16.44
N GLU A 339 -6.57 -5.77 17.21
CA GLU A 339 -5.55 -4.81 17.65
C GLU A 339 -4.72 -4.27 16.46
N SER A 340 -4.31 -5.15 15.54
CA SER A 340 -3.55 -4.76 14.35
C SER A 340 -4.36 -3.87 13.41
N LEU A 341 -5.66 -4.15 13.23
CA LEU A 341 -6.57 -3.26 12.50
C LEU A 341 -6.64 -1.87 13.15
N ALA A 342 -6.69 -1.80 14.48
CA ALA A 342 -6.70 -0.52 15.19
C ALA A 342 -5.40 0.26 15.01
N VAL A 343 -4.23 -0.41 14.96
CA VAL A 343 -2.94 0.24 14.65
C VAL A 343 -2.93 0.75 13.21
N GLY A 344 -3.45 -0.02 12.24
CA GLY A 344 -3.63 0.43 10.86
C GLY A 344 -4.48 1.69 10.75
N ILE A 345 -5.63 1.72 11.45
CA ILE A 345 -6.50 2.90 11.54
C ILE A 345 -5.75 4.11 12.14
N ALA A 346 -4.99 3.90 13.21
CA ALA A 346 -4.26 4.98 13.87
C ALA A 346 -3.18 5.57 12.96
N ASN A 347 -2.43 4.73 12.26
CA ASN A 347 -1.37 5.16 11.35
C ASN A 347 -1.94 5.92 10.14
N SER A 348 -2.92 5.35 9.46
CA SER A 348 -3.63 6.02 8.36
C SER A 348 -4.35 7.29 8.82
N GLY A 349 -5.02 7.22 9.98
CA GLY A 349 -5.75 8.33 10.58
C GLY A 349 -4.87 9.52 10.93
N TYR A 350 -3.65 9.27 11.40
CA TYR A 350 -2.62 10.32 11.60
C TYR A 350 -2.18 10.90 10.25
N TYR A 351 -1.79 10.02 9.30
CA TYR A 351 -1.31 10.42 8.00
C TYR A 351 -2.28 11.33 7.23
N ILE A 352 -3.57 11.00 7.20
CA ILE A 352 -4.56 11.83 6.48
C ILE A 352 -4.78 13.21 7.13
N ARG A 353 -4.50 13.34 8.44
CA ARG A 353 -4.65 14.61 9.19
C ARG A 353 -3.40 15.47 9.14
N GLU A 354 -2.20 14.84 9.12
CA GLU A 354 -0.93 15.58 9.20
C GLU A 354 -0.16 15.64 7.86
N ALA A 355 -0.52 14.80 6.88
CA ALA A 355 0.12 14.68 5.56
C ALA A 355 1.62 14.27 5.63
N VAL A 356 2.01 13.58 6.71
CA VAL A 356 3.34 13.00 6.94
C VAL A 356 3.22 11.63 7.58
N SER A 357 4.20 10.76 7.35
CA SER A 357 4.28 9.45 8.00
C SER A 357 4.43 9.60 9.52
N ALA A 358 3.69 8.78 10.27
CA ALA A 358 3.75 8.77 11.73
C ALA A 358 4.97 8.00 12.24
N ASP A 359 5.50 8.39 13.37
CA ASP A 359 6.35 7.52 14.19
C ASP A 359 5.53 6.76 15.25
N LYS A 360 6.18 5.84 15.96
CA LYS A 360 5.53 5.03 17.01
C LYS A 360 4.91 5.88 18.12
N GLY A 361 5.53 6.98 18.49
CA GLY A 361 5.02 7.91 19.49
C GLY A 361 3.73 8.60 19.00
N ALA A 362 3.75 9.11 17.79
CA ALA A 362 2.60 9.77 17.17
C ALA A 362 1.36 8.87 17.06
N ILE A 363 1.52 7.60 16.67
CA ILE A 363 0.38 6.68 16.62
C ILE A 363 -0.10 6.27 18.01
N THR A 364 0.80 6.15 18.98
CA THR A 364 0.42 5.89 20.39
C THR A 364 -0.44 7.03 20.94
N ASP A 365 -0.03 8.27 20.70
CA ASP A 365 -0.79 9.47 21.05
C ASP A 365 -2.12 9.55 20.31
N PHE A 366 -2.15 9.15 19.04
CA PHE A 366 -3.38 9.09 18.25
C PHE A 366 -4.39 8.12 18.87
N VAL A 367 -3.94 6.89 19.22
CA VAL A 367 -4.78 5.88 19.89
C VAL A 367 -5.30 6.41 21.23
N ALA A 368 -4.47 7.13 22.00
CA ALA A 368 -4.89 7.73 23.27
C ALA A 368 -5.98 8.81 23.04
N LYS A 369 -5.82 9.69 22.05
CA LYS A 369 -6.83 10.69 21.66
C LYS A 369 -8.12 10.02 21.18
N TRP A 370 -8.00 8.94 20.36
CA TRP A 370 -9.15 8.16 19.90
C TRP A 370 -9.93 7.56 21.06
N LYS A 371 -9.23 6.93 22.02
CA LYS A 371 -9.82 6.40 23.25
C LYS A 371 -10.63 7.44 24.01
N ASP A 372 -10.12 8.67 24.08
CA ASP A 372 -10.74 9.78 24.83
C ASP A 372 -11.82 10.54 24.03
N GLY A 373 -12.05 10.18 22.74
CA GLY A 373 -12.97 10.90 21.86
C GLY A 373 -12.52 12.32 21.49
N ARG A 374 -11.22 12.53 21.36
CA ARG A 374 -10.59 13.84 21.11
C ARG A 374 -9.99 13.99 19.70
N LEU A 375 -10.38 13.15 18.74
CA LEU A 375 -9.94 13.20 17.35
C LEU A 375 -10.85 14.08 16.50
#